data_9e2201e1904d718551a10b42fd76a9da
#
_entry.id   9e2201e1904d718551a10b42fd76a9da
#
_cell.length_a   1.000
_cell.length_b   1.000
_cell.length_c   1.000
_cell.angle_alpha   90.00
_cell.angle_beta   90.00
_cell.angle_gamma   90.00
#
_symmetry.space_group_name_H-M   'P 1'
#
loop_
_entity.id
_entity.type
_entity.pdbx_description
1 polymer ?
#
loop_
_entity_poly.entity_id
_entity_poly.type
_entity_poly.pdbx_seq_one_letter_code
_entity_poly.pdbx_strand_id
1 'polypeptide(L)'
;MIDLRQRAQANKKGHPFSAMIVERSTSRSIVAVNKVISAKDPTAHAEMEAIRKAGKKGFNFEDCVMICSGEPCPMCLTAIAWAGMKEVYYLDSHKIANEKGYRFDQDAQRVNRLLNLGLRISSGARYVIVPSR
;
A
#
# COMPACT_ATOMS: atom_id res chain seq x y z
N MET A 1 -19.35 -0.21 -6.54
CA MET A 1 -17.92 0.10 -6.83
C MET A 1 -17.26 0.61 -5.57
N ILE A 2 -16.06 0.12 -5.27
CA ILE A 2 -15.31 0.55 -4.08
C ILE A 2 -14.56 1.83 -4.42
N ASP A 3 -14.85 2.90 -3.70
CA ASP A 3 -14.12 4.16 -3.80
C ASP A 3 -13.10 4.25 -2.66
N LEU A 4 -11.85 3.99 -2.97
CA LEU A 4 -10.75 4.01 -1.98
C LEU A 4 -10.52 5.39 -1.39
N ARG A 5 -10.68 6.46 -2.17
CA ARG A 5 -10.55 7.82 -1.62
C ARG A 5 -11.61 8.10 -0.58
N GLN A 6 -12.84 7.72 -0.86
CA GLN A 6 -13.94 7.89 0.09
C GLN A 6 -13.70 7.07 1.37
N ARG A 7 -13.25 5.83 1.21
CA ARG A 7 -12.87 4.97 2.35
C ARG A 7 -11.75 5.58 3.18
N ALA A 8 -10.74 6.14 2.51
CA ALA A 8 -9.63 6.81 3.18
C ALA A 8 -10.11 8.02 3.98
N GLN A 9 -10.91 8.87 3.36
CA GLN A 9 -11.43 10.10 4.00
C GLN A 9 -12.38 9.80 5.17
N ALA A 10 -13.16 8.73 5.07
CA ALA A 10 -14.10 8.32 6.11
C ALA A 10 -13.44 7.53 7.25
N ASN A 11 -12.14 7.23 7.16
CA ASN A 11 -11.45 6.40 8.14
C ASN A 11 -11.32 7.12 9.48
N LYS A 12 -11.86 6.52 10.55
CA LYS A 12 -11.75 7.01 11.93
C LYS A 12 -10.79 6.18 12.79
N LYS A 13 -10.17 5.15 12.23
CA LYS A 13 -9.26 4.23 12.94
C LYS A 13 -7.81 4.65 12.89
N GLY A 14 -7.47 5.57 12.00
CA GLY A 14 -6.12 6.05 11.80
C GLY A 14 -6.07 7.17 10.77
N HIS A 15 -4.94 7.25 10.06
CA HIS A 15 -4.76 8.23 9.01
C HIS A 15 -5.66 7.96 7.79
N PRO A 16 -5.90 8.95 6.91
CA PRO A 16 -6.85 8.82 5.81
C PRO A 16 -6.25 8.07 4.61
N PHE A 17 -5.97 6.79 4.82
CA PHE A 17 -5.46 5.88 3.78
C PHE A 17 -6.24 4.57 3.77
N SER A 18 -6.44 4.07 2.56
CA SER A 18 -7.08 2.78 2.30
C SER A 18 -6.30 2.01 1.26
N ALA A 19 -6.49 0.69 1.25
CA ALA A 19 -5.88 -0.19 0.27
C ALA A 19 -6.83 -1.33 -0.07
N MET A 20 -6.69 -1.84 -1.29
CA MET A 20 -7.45 -2.98 -1.78
C MET A 20 -6.50 -3.99 -2.39
N ILE A 21 -6.73 -5.26 -2.11
CA ILE A 21 -6.07 -6.37 -2.81
C ILE A 21 -7.11 -7.08 -3.67
N VAL A 22 -6.77 -7.27 -4.93
CA VAL A 22 -7.61 -8.01 -5.88
C VAL A 22 -6.85 -9.25 -6.34
N GLU A 23 -7.47 -10.41 -6.19
CA GLU A 23 -6.99 -11.66 -6.75
C GLU A 23 -7.55 -11.81 -8.16
N ARG A 24 -6.66 -11.84 -9.17
CA ARG A 24 -7.06 -11.73 -10.57
C ARG A 24 -7.92 -12.89 -11.07
N SER A 25 -7.52 -14.12 -10.76
CA SER A 25 -8.20 -15.32 -11.29
C SER A 25 -9.61 -15.50 -10.73
N THR A 26 -9.87 -15.04 -9.51
CA THR A 26 -11.16 -15.22 -8.83
C THR A 26 -11.99 -13.94 -8.78
N SER A 27 -11.37 -12.80 -9.05
CA SER A 27 -11.93 -11.46 -8.84
C SER A 27 -12.31 -11.18 -7.39
N ARG A 28 -11.84 -12.00 -6.42
CA ARG A 28 -12.02 -11.70 -5.01
C ARG A 28 -11.26 -10.43 -4.66
N SER A 29 -11.82 -9.63 -3.78
CA SER A 29 -11.14 -8.44 -3.28
C SER A 29 -11.37 -8.26 -1.79
N ILE A 30 -10.42 -7.59 -1.15
CA ILE A 30 -10.57 -7.10 0.22
C ILE A 30 -10.16 -5.64 0.27
N VAL A 31 -10.72 -4.91 1.20
CA VAL A 31 -10.37 -3.52 1.47
C VAL A 31 -9.95 -3.40 2.93
N ALA A 32 -8.94 -2.61 3.18
CA ALA A 32 -8.48 -2.27 4.51
C ALA A 32 -8.19 -0.77 4.62
N VAL A 33 -8.20 -0.27 5.84
CA VAL A 33 -7.88 1.12 6.16
C VAL A 33 -6.73 1.18 7.15
N ASN A 34 -6.06 2.33 7.20
CA ASN A 34 -5.01 2.57 8.18
C ASN A 34 -5.56 2.47 9.61
N LYS A 35 -4.88 1.72 10.47
CA LYS A 35 -5.25 1.49 11.87
C LYS A 35 -4.15 1.89 12.86
N VAL A 36 -3.21 2.72 12.44
CA VAL A 36 -2.08 3.13 13.29
C VAL A 36 -2.55 3.66 14.64
N ILE A 37 -3.59 4.47 14.67
CA ILE A 37 -4.10 5.08 15.90
C ILE A 37 -4.89 4.06 16.73
N SER A 38 -5.88 3.40 16.16
CA SER A 38 -6.75 2.47 16.90
C SER A 38 -6.01 1.22 17.39
N ALA A 39 -5.06 0.72 16.60
CA ALA A 39 -4.26 -0.45 16.98
C ALA A 39 -3.02 -0.08 17.81
N LYS A 40 -2.69 1.20 17.93
CA LYS A 40 -1.44 1.68 18.56
C LYS A 40 -0.21 0.98 17.96
N ASP A 41 -0.21 0.81 16.66
CA ASP A 41 0.82 0.08 15.91
C ASP A 41 1.28 0.94 14.73
N PRO A 42 2.52 1.45 14.75
CA PRO A 42 3.03 2.30 13.67
C PRO A 42 3.14 1.57 12.32
N THR A 43 3.10 0.25 12.32
CA THR A 43 3.14 -0.54 11.08
C THR A 43 1.76 -0.85 10.50
N ALA A 44 0.68 -0.48 11.19
CA ALA A 44 -0.69 -0.78 10.78
C ALA A 44 -1.19 0.15 9.66
N HIS A 45 -0.37 0.33 8.62
CA HIS A 45 -0.75 1.02 7.39
C HIS A 45 -1.84 0.23 6.66
N ALA A 46 -2.60 0.91 5.80
CA ALA A 46 -3.69 0.27 5.07
C ALA A 46 -3.23 -0.92 4.24
N GLU A 47 -2.07 -0.80 3.59
CA GLU A 47 -1.47 -1.88 2.79
C GLU A 47 -1.10 -3.08 3.67
N MET A 48 -0.52 -2.84 4.84
CA MET A 48 -0.16 -3.89 5.81
C MET A 48 -1.42 -4.61 6.29
N GLU A 49 -2.45 -3.87 6.63
CA GLU A 49 -3.73 -4.43 7.05
C GLU A 49 -4.41 -5.23 5.94
N ALA A 50 -4.30 -4.76 4.69
CA ALA A 50 -4.80 -5.48 3.53
C ALA A 50 -4.10 -6.83 3.34
N ILE A 51 -2.77 -6.86 3.46
CA ILE A 51 -1.98 -8.10 3.38
C ILE A 51 -2.41 -9.08 4.47
N ARG A 52 -2.52 -8.62 5.70
CA ARG A 52 -2.96 -9.47 6.83
C ARG A 52 -4.35 -10.05 6.61
N LYS A 53 -5.26 -9.23 6.15
CA LYS A 53 -6.65 -9.63 5.88
C LYS A 53 -6.75 -10.62 4.72
N ALA A 54 -6.05 -10.36 3.62
CA ALA A 54 -6.02 -11.26 2.46
C ALA A 54 -5.37 -12.60 2.80
N GLY A 55 -4.29 -12.58 3.59
CA GLY A 55 -3.61 -13.79 4.06
C GLY A 55 -4.53 -14.68 4.88
N LYS A 56 -5.29 -14.11 5.80
CA LYS A 56 -6.27 -14.85 6.60
C LYS A 56 -7.39 -15.48 5.76
N LYS A 57 -7.70 -14.88 4.62
CA LYS A 57 -8.71 -15.37 3.69
C LYS A 57 -8.16 -16.31 2.62
N GLY A 58 -6.88 -16.63 2.68
CA GLY A 58 -6.26 -17.59 1.77
C GLY A 58 -6.06 -17.08 0.35
N PHE A 59 -5.86 -15.77 0.15
CA PHE A 59 -5.55 -15.22 -1.15
C PHE A 59 -4.19 -15.72 -1.65
N ASN A 60 -4.10 -15.98 -2.95
CA ASN A 60 -2.83 -16.27 -3.62
C ASN A 60 -2.16 -14.97 -4.01
N PHE A 61 -1.21 -14.50 -3.21
CA PHE A 61 -0.58 -13.20 -3.43
C PHE A 61 0.14 -13.07 -4.77
N GLU A 62 0.67 -14.14 -5.33
CA GLU A 62 1.30 -14.11 -6.66
C GLU A 62 0.30 -13.75 -7.76
N ASP A 63 -0.98 -14.02 -7.53
CA ASP A 63 -2.09 -13.70 -8.43
C ASP A 63 -2.79 -12.38 -8.04
N CYS A 64 -2.24 -11.62 -7.11
CA CYS A 64 -2.87 -10.43 -6.59
C CYS A 64 -2.20 -9.15 -7.05
N VAL A 65 -3.00 -8.08 -7.09
CA VAL A 65 -2.52 -6.70 -7.23
C VAL A 65 -2.95 -5.89 -6.02
N MET A 66 -2.11 -4.94 -5.63
CA MET A 66 -2.42 -3.96 -4.59
C MET A 66 -2.87 -2.66 -5.24
N ILE A 67 -3.94 -2.08 -4.73
CA ILE A 67 -4.41 -0.76 -5.14
C ILE A 67 -4.51 0.09 -3.89
N CYS A 68 -3.84 1.24 -3.88
CA CYS A 68 -3.72 2.10 -2.71
C CYS A 68 -4.33 3.48 -2.98
N SER A 69 -4.94 4.09 -1.96
CA SER A 69 -5.39 5.48 -2.06
C SER A 69 -4.22 6.45 -2.17
N GLY A 70 -3.10 6.16 -1.52
CA GLY A 70 -1.87 6.92 -1.58
C GLY A 70 -0.68 6.07 -1.98
N GLU A 71 0.36 6.71 -2.47
CA GLU A 71 1.60 6.02 -2.84
C GLU A 71 2.18 5.27 -1.63
N PRO A 72 2.47 3.95 -1.75
CA PRO A 72 2.98 3.18 -0.64
C PRO A 72 4.34 3.67 -0.14
N CYS A 73 4.54 3.64 1.17
CA CYS A 73 5.83 3.88 1.78
C CYS A 73 6.77 2.69 1.56
N PRO A 74 8.10 2.84 1.82
CA PRO A 74 9.05 1.74 1.63
C PRO A 74 8.74 0.49 2.45
N MET A 75 8.20 0.62 3.66
CA MET A 75 7.78 -0.53 4.47
C MET A 75 6.69 -1.34 3.75
N CYS A 76 5.68 -0.66 3.24
CA CYS A 76 4.57 -1.30 2.54
C CYS A 76 5.01 -1.91 1.21
N LEU A 77 5.85 -1.21 0.43
CA LEU A 77 6.41 -1.77 -0.81
C LEU A 77 7.21 -3.03 -0.56
N THR A 78 8.04 -3.04 0.48
CA THR A 78 8.81 -4.22 0.86
C THR A 78 7.88 -5.38 1.25
N ALA A 79 6.85 -5.11 2.03
CA ALA A 79 5.87 -6.12 2.43
C ALA A 79 5.09 -6.68 1.23
N ILE A 80 4.71 -5.81 0.30
CA ILE A 80 4.01 -6.21 -0.93
C ILE A 80 4.88 -7.15 -1.77
N ALA A 81 6.16 -6.78 -1.95
CA ALA A 81 7.14 -7.62 -2.65
C ALA A 81 7.38 -8.93 -1.91
N TRP A 82 7.52 -8.88 -0.60
CA TRP A 82 7.70 -10.05 0.25
C TRP A 82 6.54 -11.04 0.12
N ALA A 83 5.32 -10.53 0.02
CA ALA A 83 4.13 -11.36 -0.17
C ALA A 83 4.06 -12.02 -1.55
N GLY A 84 4.77 -11.50 -2.54
CA GLY A 84 4.82 -12.04 -3.89
C GLY A 84 4.01 -11.25 -4.92
N MET A 85 3.37 -10.15 -4.54
CA MET A 85 2.69 -9.27 -5.50
C MET A 85 3.70 -8.52 -6.35
N LYS A 86 3.42 -8.39 -7.65
CA LYS A 86 4.34 -7.79 -8.63
C LYS A 86 3.90 -6.42 -9.13
N GLU A 87 2.67 -6.03 -8.83
CA GLU A 87 2.10 -4.76 -9.28
C GLU A 87 1.38 -4.05 -8.14
N VAL A 88 1.63 -2.75 -8.08
CA VAL A 88 0.98 -1.84 -7.14
C VAL A 88 0.51 -0.62 -7.91
N TYR A 89 -0.73 -0.25 -7.69
CA TYR A 89 -1.32 0.97 -8.23
C TYR A 89 -1.65 1.91 -7.09
N TYR A 90 -1.53 3.20 -7.30
CA TYR A 90 -1.92 4.19 -6.31
C TYR A 90 -2.62 5.38 -6.98
N LEU A 91 -3.47 6.06 -6.22
CA LEU A 91 -4.26 7.19 -6.71
C LEU A 91 -3.52 8.52 -6.51
N ASP A 92 -3.02 8.75 -5.30
CA ASP A 92 -2.33 10.00 -4.95
C ASP A 92 -0.86 9.73 -4.66
N SER A 93 0.04 10.51 -5.29
CA SER A 93 1.48 10.40 -5.08
C SER A 93 1.91 10.93 -3.70
N HIS A 94 3.14 10.62 -3.27
CA HIS A 94 3.76 11.21 -2.08
C HIS A 94 3.77 12.75 -2.16
N LYS A 95 3.97 13.32 -3.35
CA LYS A 95 3.90 14.76 -3.55
C LYS A 95 2.54 15.31 -3.13
N ILE A 96 1.45 14.69 -3.57
CA ILE A 96 0.10 15.10 -3.19
C ILE A 96 -0.12 14.93 -1.68
N ALA A 97 0.35 13.83 -1.10
CA ALA A 97 0.25 13.61 0.34
C ALA A 97 0.99 14.69 1.13
N ASN A 98 2.19 15.08 0.69
CA ASN A 98 2.96 16.16 1.32
C ASN A 98 2.24 17.52 1.23
N GLU A 99 1.63 17.83 0.10
CA GLU A 99 0.83 19.04 -0.08
C GLU A 99 -0.35 19.10 0.90
N LYS A 100 -0.86 17.93 1.30
CA LYS A 100 -1.92 17.80 2.31
C LYS A 100 -1.39 17.74 3.76
N GLY A 101 -0.09 17.88 3.96
CA GLY A 101 0.53 17.92 5.30
C GLY A 101 1.04 16.57 5.83
N TYR A 102 1.06 15.51 5.03
CA TYR A 102 1.60 14.20 5.44
C TYR A 102 3.08 14.10 5.05
N ARG A 103 3.95 13.80 6.02
CA ARG A 103 5.41 13.83 5.85
C ARG A 103 6.00 12.49 5.36
N PHE A 104 5.43 11.92 4.32
CA PHE A 104 5.92 10.63 3.82
C PHE A 104 7.30 10.69 3.15
N ASP A 105 7.63 11.81 2.50
CA ASP A 105 8.88 11.92 1.75
C ASP A 105 10.11 11.77 2.64
N GLN A 106 10.12 12.37 3.83
CA GLN A 106 11.29 12.32 4.71
C GLN A 106 11.55 10.91 5.21
N ASP A 107 10.51 10.21 5.65
CA ASP A 107 10.63 8.85 6.13
C ASP A 107 10.95 7.88 5.00
N ALA A 108 10.30 8.04 3.85
CA ALA A 108 10.56 7.23 2.67
C ALA A 108 12.00 7.40 2.18
N GLN A 109 12.51 8.62 2.11
CA GLN A 109 13.91 8.90 1.70
C GLN A 109 14.90 8.31 2.68
N ARG A 110 14.64 8.41 3.99
CA ARG A 110 15.49 7.84 5.02
C ARG A 110 15.60 6.32 4.88
N VAL A 111 14.50 5.65 4.73
CA VAL A 111 14.47 4.19 4.57
C VAL A 111 15.09 3.76 3.25
N ASN A 112 14.80 4.46 2.15
CA ASN A 112 15.39 4.16 0.84
C ASN A 112 16.93 4.28 0.87
N ARG A 113 17.45 5.28 1.56
CA ARG A 113 18.91 5.42 1.74
C ARG A 113 19.51 4.26 2.53
N LEU A 114 18.81 3.79 3.57
CA LEU A 114 19.29 2.67 4.39
C LEU A 114 19.24 1.33 3.65
N LEU A 115 18.20 1.10 2.87
CA LEU A 115 17.95 -0.20 2.24
C LEU A 115 18.38 -0.27 0.78
N ASN A 116 18.71 0.87 0.17
CA ASN A 116 19.04 0.94 -1.26
C ASN A 116 18.03 0.17 -2.12
N LEU A 117 16.75 0.41 -1.86
CA LEU A 117 15.67 -0.28 -2.57
C LEU A 117 15.68 0.11 -4.05
N GLY A 118 16.03 -0.83 -4.92
CA GLY A 118 16.05 -0.65 -6.37
C GLY A 118 14.65 -0.69 -6.97
N LEU A 119 13.73 0.10 -6.44
CA LEU A 119 12.36 0.16 -6.93
C LEU A 119 12.26 1.17 -8.07
N ARG A 120 11.72 0.73 -9.20
CA ARG A 120 11.41 1.62 -10.32
C ARG A 120 9.98 2.13 -10.19
N ILE A 121 9.85 3.45 -10.20
CA ILE A 121 8.56 4.10 -10.36
C ILE A 121 8.32 4.22 -11.87
N SER A 122 7.28 3.58 -12.40
CA SER A 122 6.87 3.81 -13.77
C SER A 122 6.08 5.12 -13.84
N SER A 123 6.19 5.81 -14.98
CA SER A 123 5.41 7.01 -15.23
C SER A 123 3.91 6.74 -15.04
N GLY A 124 3.24 7.57 -14.27
CA GLY A 124 1.86 7.37 -13.89
C GLY A 124 1.74 6.84 -12.45
N ALA A 125 0.65 6.20 -12.13
CA ALA A 125 0.32 5.78 -10.76
C ALA A 125 0.60 4.29 -10.53
N ARG A 126 1.78 3.81 -10.94
CA ARG A 126 2.12 2.39 -10.84
C ARG A 126 3.57 2.16 -10.44
N TYR A 127 3.79 1.28 -9.48
CA TYR A 127 5.08 0.65 -9.22
C TYR A 127 5.12 -0.74 -9.86
N VAL A 128 6.22 -1.03 -10.51
CA VAL A 128 6.54 -2.39 -10.95
C VAL A 128 7.69 -2.88 -10.09
N ILE A 129 7.42 -3.94 -9.34
CA ILE A 129 8.44 -4.61 -8.54
C ILE A 129 9.14 -5.62 -9.45
N VAL A 130 10.39 -5.32 -9.79
CA VAL A 130 11.20 -6.25 -10.58
C VAL A 130 11.80 -7.27 -9.60
N PRO A 131 11.48 -8.57 -9.76
CA PRO A 131 12.08 -9.58 -8.88
C PRO A 131 13.59 -9.56 -9.05
N SER A 132 14.31 -9.57 -7.94
CA SER A 132 15.77 -9.79 -7.96
C SER A 132 16.04 -11.19 -8.52
N ARG A 133 17.01 -11.26 -9.40
CA ARG A 133 17.45 -12.54 -9.96
C ARG A 133 18.18 -13.38 -8.93
#